data_7b46d2742dee9b3c4c96dfe0d810ff6c
#
_entry.id   7b46d2742dee9b3c4c96dfe0d810ff6c
#
_cell.length_a   1.000
_cell.length_b   1.000
_cell.length_c   1.000
_cell.angle_alpha   90.00
_cell.angle_beta   90.00
_cell.angle_gamma   90.00
#
_symmetry.space_group_name_H-M   'P 1'
#
loop_
_entity.id
_entity.type
_entity.pdbx_description
1 polymer ?
#
loop_
_entity_poly.entity_id
_entity_poly.type
_entity_poly.pdbx_seq_one_letter_code
_entity_poly.pdbx_strand_id
1 'polypeptide(L)'
;HTVTITNTEGNNRKLECKDKTKNKSSYRSLPLLDDIAEKLLELKEKQEAFKKAFGKSYNKQYLDYVFVNPQGRLIRPDYITQHFSMLLEKIGMKHIRFHDLRHSCASLLLAKGIPMKAIQEWLGHSNFSTTANLYAHLDVNSKKASADALVNALKFTDTKKENEESTSSSSQK
;
A
#
# COMPACT_ATOMS: atom_id res chain seq x y z
N HIS A 1 -5.08 4.79 18.48
CA HIS A 1 -3.93 4.42 19.37
C HIS A 1 -2.97 3.48 18.64
N THR A 2 -1.68 3.68 18.81
CA THR A 2 -0.61 2.86 18.24
C THR A 2 -0.05 1.94 19.31
N VAL A 3 0.06 0.64 18.98
CA VAL A 3 0.68 -0.35 19.84
C VAL A 3 2.08 -0.65 19.31
N THR A 4 3.08 -0.47 20.14
CA THR A 4 4.48 -0.76 19.81
C THR A 4 5.07 -1.75 20.80
N ILE A 5 6.02 -2.56 20.32
CA ILE A 5 6.83 -3.42 21.17
C ILE A 5 8.14 -2.71 21.42
N THR A 6 8.42 -2.40 22.67
CA THR A 6 9.71 -1.84 23.09
C THR A 6 10.53 -2.92 23.81
N ASN A 7 11.83 -2.98 23.49
CA ASN A 7 12.76 -3.80 24.26
C ASN A 7 13.18 -3.00 25.48
N THR A 8 12.93 -3.53 26.66
CA THR A 8 13.55 -3.04 27.90
C THR A 8 14.80 -3.89 28.19
N GLU A 9 15.75 -3.32 28.94
CA GLU A 9 16.93 -4.04 29.42
C GLU A 9 16.50 -5.39 30.07
N GLY A 10 17.14 -6.49 29.69
CA GLY A 10 16.84 -7.81 30.21
C GLY A 10 15.90 -8.66 29.34
N ASN A 11 15.79 -8.43 28.03
CA ASN A 11 15.01 -9.25 27.10
C ASN A 11 13.48 -9.27 27.34
N ASN A 12 12.96 -8.42 28.21
CA ASN A 12 11.53 -8.24 28.44
C ASN A 12 10.92 -7.31 27.37
N ARG A 13 10.11 -7.87 26.49
CA ARG A 13 9.33 -7.13 25.50
C ARG A 13 8.10 -6.51 26.16
N LYS A 14 8.10 -5.19 26.32
CA LYS A 14 6.95 -4.46 26.86
C LYS A 14 6.09 -3.92 25.72
N LEU A 15 4.76 -4.11 25.83
CA LEU A 15 3.80 -3.44 24.98
C LEU A 15 3.63 -1.99 25.42
N GLU A 16 3.90 -1.05 24.54
CA GLU A 16 3.70 0.37 24.79
C GLU A 16 2.59 0.90 23.87
N CYS A 17 1.54 1.42 24.47
CA CYS A 17 0.44 2.05 23.75
C CYS A 17 0.67 3.55 23.71
N LYS A 18 0.85 4.12 22.52
CA LYS A 18 1.05 5.56 22.32
C LYS A 18 -0.01 6.11 21.38
N ASP A 19 -0.52 7.28 21.70
CA ASP A 19 -1.43 8.04 20.83
C ASP A 19 -0.64 8.99 19.90
N LYS A 20 0.48 8.50 19.38
CA LYS A 20 1.36 9.26 18.49
C LYS A 20 1.90 8.37 17.39
N THR A 21 1.93 8.88 16.17
CA THR A 21 2.62 8.25 15.05
C THR A 21 4.13 8.54 15.13
N LYS A 22 4.95 7.65 14.55
CA LYS A 22 6.41 7.78 14.55
C LYS A 22 6.88 9.06 13.85
N ASN A 23 6.23 9.47 12.77
CA ASN A 23 6.58 10.61 11.92
C ASN A 23 5.32 11.39 11.55
N LYS A 24 5.47 12.71 11.26
CA LYS A 24 4.38 13.55 10.75
C LYS A 24 3.72 13.01 9.47
N SER A 25 4.51 12.45 8.55
CA SER A 25 4.03 11.83 7.31
C SER A 25 3.18 10.57 7.52
N SER A 26 3.25 9.97 8.70
CA SER A 26 2.40 8.82 9.07
C SER A 26 1.00 9.26 9.50
N TYR A 27 0.81 10.56 9.80
CA TYR A 27 -0.49 11.13 10.14
C TYR A 27 -1.22 11.51 8.86
N ARG A 28 -2.17 10.68 8.44
CA ARG A 28 -2.93 10.86 7.21
C ARG A 28 -4.34 10.32 7.33
N SER A 29 -5.27 10.91 6.58
CA SER A 29 -6.62 10.37 6.39
C SER A 29 -6.63 9.57 5.08
N LEU A 30 -7.23 8.41 5.13
CA LEU A 30 -7.46 7.57 3.95
C LEU A 30 -8.97 7.34 3.82
N PRO A 31 -9.53 7.27 2.60
CA PRO A 31 -10.92 6.88 2.41
C PRO A 31 -11.10 5.45 2.92
N LEU A 32 -12.17 5.23 3.66
CA LEU A 32 -12.56 3.90 4.10
C LEU A 32 -13.37 3.24 2.97
N LEU A 33 -12.89 2.12 2.48
CA LEU A 33 -13.58 1.32 1.47
C LEU A 33 -14.79 0.63 2.10
N ASP A 34 -15.90 0.52 1.36
CA ASP A 34 -17.16 -0.04 1.86
C ASP A 34 -17.00 -1.48 2.38
N ASP A 35 -16.31 -2.33 1.62
CA ASP A 35 -16.00 -3.72 2.05
C ASP A 35 -15.22 -3.77 3.38
N ILE A 36 -14.33 -2.81 3.60
CA ILE A 36 -13.57 -2.72 4.86
C ILE A 36 -14.47 -2.20 5.98
N ALA A 37 -15.35 -1.23 5.68
CA ALA A 37 -16.32 -0.71 6.64
C ALA A 37 -17.24 -1.83 7.14
N GLU A 38 -17.79 -2.65 6.25
CA GLU A 38 -18.61 -3.82 6.60
C GLU A 38 -17.85 -4.80 7.51
N LYS A 39 -16.61 -5.14 7.17
CA LYS A 39 -15.79 -6.03 8.01
C LYS A 39 -15.49 -5.44 9.39
N LEU A 40 -15.32 -4.14 9.49
CA LEU A 40 -15.14 -3.47 10.79
C LEU A 40 -16.43 -3.48 11.62
N LEU A 41 -17.58 -3.32 10.98
CA LEU A 41 -18.89 -3.45 11.67
C LEU A 41 -19.13 -4.87 12.17
N GLU A 42 -18.90 -5.89 11.35
CA GLU A 42 -18.96 -7.31 11.78
C GLU A 42 -18.03 -7.58 12.97
N LEU A 43 -16.81 -7.03 12.94
CA LEU A 43 -15.85 -7.17 14.02
C LEU A 43 -16.37 -6.52 15.31
N LYS A 44 -16.94 -5.33 15.21
CA LYS A 44 -17.53 -4.62 16.35
C LYS A 44 -18.67 -5.43 17.00
N GLU A 45 -19.56 -5.98 16.19
CA GLU A 45 -20.66 -6.83 16.68
C GLU A 45 -20.13 -8.07 17.41
N LYS A 46 -19.11 -8.74 16.84
CA LYS A 46 -18.45 -9.89 17.49
C LYS A 46 -17.81 -9.50 18.82
N GLN A 47 -17.17 -8.34 18.88
CA GLN A 47 -16.57 -7.84 20.13
C GLN A 47 -17.64 -7.55 21.20
N GLU A 48 -18.76 -6.96 20.83
CA GLU A 48 -19.87 -6.74 21.77
C GLU A 48 -20.50 -8.07 22.26
N ALA A 49 -20.60 -9.06 21.38
CA ALA A 49 -21.04 -10.41 21.78
C ALA A 49 -20.05 -11.06 22.78
N PHE A 50 -18.76 -10.99 22.52
CA PHE A 50 -17.74 -11.46 23.45
C PHE A 50 -17.76 -10.72 24.79
N LYS A 51 -17.92 -9.41 24.76
CA LYS A 51 -18.04 -8.59 25.96
C LYS A 51 -19.24 -9.00 26.83
N LYS A 52 -20.39 -9.31 26.21
CA LYS A 52 -21.55 -9.87 26.92
C LYS A 52 -21.27 -11.27 27.46
N ALA A 53 -20.66 -12.16 26.67
CA ALA A 53 -20.38 -13.54 27.06
C ALA A 53 -19.38 -13.64 28.22
N PHE A 54 -18.31 -12.85 28.18
CA PHE A 54 -17.28 -12.87 29.24
C PHE A 54 -17.66 -12.00 30.46
N GLY A 55 -18.62 -11.07 30.33
CA GLY A 55 -19.15 -10.27 31.42
C GLY A 55 -18.06 -9.60 32.27
N LYS A 56 -17.97 -9.95 33.54
CA LYS A 56 -16.97 -9.37 34.48
C LYS A 56 -15.53 -9.76 34.15
N SER A 57 -15.31 -10.85 33.43
CA SER A 57 -13.97 -11.33 33.05
C SER A 57 -13.43 -10.67 31.79
N TYR A 58 -14.24 -9.87 31.11
CA TYR A 58 -13.80 -9.12 29.93
C TYR A 58 -12.89 -7.96 30.33
N ASN A 59 -11.75 -7.84 29.65
CA ASN A 59 -10.81 -6.74 29.90
C ASN A 59 -11.35 -5.43 29.32
N LYS A 60 -11.63 -4.46 30.21
CA LYS A 60 -12.20 -3.15 29.83
C LYS A 60 -11.16 -2.07 29.55
N GLN A 61 -9.87 -2.39 29.69
CA GLN A 61 -8.78 -1.41 29.51
C GLN A 61 -8.64 -0.96 28.07
N TYR A 62 -9.06 -1.79 27.09
CA TYR A 62 -8.80 -1.57 25.66
C TYR A 62 -10.10 -1.48 24.84
N LEU A 63 -11.16 -0.91 25.41
CA LEU A 63 -12.47 -0.78 24.74
C LEU A 63 -12.42 0.09 23.47
N ASP A 64 -11.49 1.04 23.41
CA ASP A 64 -11.31 1.96 22.27
C ASP A 64 -10.39 1.39 21.18
N TYR A 65 -9.94 0.13 21.32
CA TYR A 65 -9.08 -0.51 20.35
C TYR A 65 -9.86 -1.43 19.41
N VAL A 66 -9.57 -1.31 18.12
CA VAL A 66 -10.24 -2.10 17.07
C VAL A 66 -9.81 -3.57 17.13
N PHE A 67 -8.53 -3.84 17.38
CA PHE A 67 -7.99 -5.19 17.37
C PHE A 67 -7.69 -5.71 18.78
N VAL A 68 -8.68 -6.35 19.36
CA VAL A 68 -8.57 -7.08 20.65
C VAL A 68 -8.98 -8.54 20.47
N ASN A 69 -8.48 -9.40 21.35
CA ASN A 69 -8.88 -10.80 21.37
C ASN A 69 -10.29 -10.97 22.00
N PRO A 70 -10.90 -12.17 21.98
CA PRO A 70 -12.23 -12.40 22.56
C PRO A 70 -12.38 -12.00 24.03
N GLN A 71 -11.29 -11.95 24.78
CA GLN A 71 -11.28 -11.52 26.17
C GLN A 71 -11.04 -10.01 26.37
N GLY A 72 -10.97 -9.23 25.29
CA GLY A 72 -10.71 -7.78 25.33
C GLY A 72 -9.25 -7.39 25.56
N ARG A 73 -8.29 -8.30 25.39
CA ARG A 73 -6.85 -8.00 25.50
C ARG A 73 -6.29 -7.60 24.15
N LEU A 74 -5.29 -6.73 24.13
CA LEU A 74 -4.61 -6.32 22.89
C LEU A 74 -4.02 -7.50 22.12
N ILE A 75 -4.21 -7.48 20.82
CA ILE A 75 -3.49 -8.35 19.89
C ILE A 75 -2.11 -7.73 19.65
N ARG A 76 -1.06 -8.51 19.93
CA ARG A 76 0.33 -8.06 19.78
C ARG A 76 0.70 -7.95 18.29
N PRO A 77 1.50 -6.95 17.88
CA PRO A 77 1.95 -6.81 16.49
C PRO A 77 2.76 -8.01 15.97
N ASP A 78 3.59 -8.63 16.82
CA ASP A 78 4.36 -9.82 16.47
C ASP A 78 3.47 -11.04 16.19
N TYR A 79 2.35 -11.17 16.89
CA TYR A 79 1.35 -12.20 16.61
C TYR A 79 0.83 -12.12 15.16
N ILE A 80 0.49 -10.92 14.69
CA ILE A 80 0.01 -10.73 13.32
C ILE A 80 1.06 -11.16 12.30
N THR A 81 2.32 -10.74 12.52
CA THR A 81 3.44 -11.08 11.62
C THR A 81 3.67 -12.59 11.55
N GLN A 82 3.65 -13.28 12.70
CA GLN A 82 3.82 -14.73 12.78
C GLN A 82 2.66 -15.47 12.11
N HIS A 83 1.42 -15.09 12.42
CA HIS A 83 0.23 -15.69 11.82
C HIS A 83 0.17 -15.51 10.31
N PHE A 84 0.62 -14.36 9.80
CA PHE A 84 0.70 -14.13 8.36
C PHE A 84 1.65 -15.14 7.68
N SER A 85 2.83 -15.37 8.27
CA SER A 85 3.78 -16.37 7.75
C SER A 85 3.19 -17.77 7.76
N MET A 86 2.57 -18.17 8.88
CA MET A 86 1.89 -19.47 9.00
C MET A 86 0.73 -19.63 7.99
N LEU A 87 -0.02 -18.56 7.75
CA LEU A 87 -1.11 -18.57 6.75
C LEU A 87 -0.56 -18.82 5.35
N LEU A 88 0.51 -18.11 4.95
CA LEU A 88 1.14 -18.29 3.63
C LEU A 88 1.63 -19.73 3.45
N GLU A 89 2.29 -20.29 4.45
CA GLU A 89 2.73 -21.69 4.43
C GLU A 89 1.55 -22.65 4.28
N LYS A 90 0.48 -22.46 5.06
CA LYS A 90 -0.72 -23.30 5.02
C LYS A 90 -1.40 -23.32 3.64
N ILE A 91 -1.39 -22.20 2.91
CA ILE A 91 -2.00 -22.08 1.58
C ILE A 91 -1.00 -22.32 0.44
N GLY A 92 0.24 -22.77 0.76
CA GLY A 92 1.28 -23.09 -0.23
C GLY A 92 1.83 -21.88 -1.00
N MET A 93 1.68 -20.68 -0.47
CA MET A 93 2.23 -19.47 -1.08
C MET A 93 3.69 -19.23 -0.69
N LYS A 94 4.43 -18.59 -1.61
CA LYS A 94 5.80 -18.15 -1.30
C LYS A 94 5.83 -17.25 -0.08
N HIS A 95 6.77 -17.49 0.82
CA HIS A 95 6.97 -16.64 1.99
C HIS A 95 7.35 -15.22 1.59
N ILE A 96 6.57 -14.27 2.07
CA ILE A 96 6.86 -12.82 2.05
C ILE A 96 6.64 -12.27 3.46
N ARG A 97 7.33 -11.20 3.81
CA ARG A 97 7.11 -10.53 5.10
C ARG A 97 5.80 -9.75 5.08
N PHE A 98 5.13 -9.63 6.21
CA PHE A 98 3.91 -8.82 6.32
C PHE A 98 4.11 -7.38 5.82
N HIS A 99 5.29 -6.79 6.06
CA HIS A 99 5.61 -5.45 5.57
C HIS A 99 5.73 -5.37 4.03
N ASP A 100 6.04 -6.46 3.36
CA ASP A 100 6.17 -6.50 1.90
C ASP A 100 4.81 -6.32 1.20
N LEU A 101 3.68 -6.53 1.89
CA LEU A 101 2.34 -6.16 1.40
C LEU A 101 2.24 -4.67 1.09
N ARG A 102 2.95 -3.83 1.83
CA ARG A 102 3.05 -2.40 1.56
C ARG A 102 3.74 -2.11 0.22
N HIS A 103 4.78 -2.88 -0.10
CA HIS A 103 5.46 -2.80 -1.39
C HIS A 103 4.57 -3.31 -2.51
N SER A 104 3.85 -4.41 -2.28
CA SER A 104 2.87 -4.95 -3.25
C SER A 104 1.76 -3.95 -3.56
N CYS A 105 1.24 -3.26 -2.54
CA CYS A 105 0.26 -2.19 -2.71
C CYS A 105 0.82 -1.05 -3.58
N ALA A 106 2.06 -0.61 -3.31
CA ALA A 106 2.71 0.42 -4.11
C ALA A 106 2.86 0.01 -5.58
N SER A 107 3.32 -1.22 -5.84
CA SER A 107 3.51 -1.77 -7.19
C SER A 107 2.18 -1.87 -7.94
N LEU A 108 1.11 -2.29 -7.25
CA LEU A 108 -0.24 -2.37 -7.82
C LEU A 108 -0.76 -0.99 -8.23
N LEU A 109 -0.62 0.01 -7.37
CA LEU A 109 -1.05 1.38 -7.65
C LEU A 109 -0.29 1.96 -8.84
N LEU A 110 1.02 1.72 -8.92
CA LEU A 110 1.82 2.14 -10.05
C LEU A 110 1.38 1.46 -11.36
N ALA A 111 1.17 0.15 -11.34
CA ALA A 111 0.68 -0.61 -12.50
C ALA A 111 -0.69 -0.10 -12.99
N LYS A 112 -1.47 0.54 -12.12
CA LYS A 112 -2.71 1.23 -12.46
C LYS A 112 -2.51 2.69 -12.92
N GLY A 113 -1.26 3.13 -13.10
CA GLY A 113 -0.94 4.49 -13.57
C GLY A 113 -1.09 5.58 -12.52
N ILE A 114 -1.22 5.23 -11.23
CA ILE A 114 -1.32 6.24 -10.16
C ILE A 114 0.03 6.96 -10.02
N PRO A 115 0.05 8.30 -10.00
CA PRO A 115 1.28 9.07 -9.85
C PRO A 115 2.05 8.73 -8.57
N MET A 116 3.38 8.65 -8.68
CA MET A 116 4.26 8.28 -7.55
C MET A 116 4.06 9.17 -6.32
N LYS A 117 3.75 10.44 -6.51
CA LYS A 117 3.47 11.38 -5.42
C LYS A 117 2.23 10.97 -4.64
N ALA A 118 1.15 10.60 -5.32
CA ALA A 118 -0.07 10.10 -4.69
C ALA A 118 0.17 8.79 -3.96
N ILE A 119 0.98 7.88 -4.54
CA ILE A 119 1.38 6.63 -3.88
C ILE A 119 2.18 6.89 -2.60
N GLN A 120 3.12 7.86 -2.64
CA GLN A 120 3.89 8.27 -1.47
C GLN A 120 2.97 8.76 -0.34
N GLU A 121 2.02 9.62 -0.66
CA GLU A 121 1.04 10.17 0.29
C GLU A 121 0.13 9.08 0.84
N TRP A 122 -0.38 8.21 -0.03
CA TRP A 122 -1.20 7.06 0.36
C TRP A 122 -0.48 6.15 1.35
N LEU A 123 0.76 5.83 1.06
CA LEU A 123 1.57 4.97 1.93
C LEU A 123 2.14 5.71 3.14
N GLY A 124 2.22 7.05 3.13
CA GLY A 124 2.85 7.86 4.19
C GLY A 124 4.36 7.62 4.27
N HIS A 125 5.04 7.54 3.15
CA HIS A 125 6.49 7.49 3.11
C HIS A 125 7.08 8.88 3.37
N SER A 126 7.91 9.02 4.42
CA SER A 126 8.58 10.28 4.76
C SER A 126 9.60 10.70 3.71
N ASN A 127 10.19 9.74 2.99
CA ASN A 127 11.17 9.99 1.94
C ASN A 127 10.68 9.45 0.60
N PHE A 128 10.71 10.31 -0.43
CA PHE A 128 10.35 9.95 -1.79
C PHE A 128 11.27 8.87 -2.38
N SER A 129 12.55 8.86 -2.02
CA SER A 129 13.51 7.85 -2.49
C SER A 129 13.09 6.42 -2.13
N THR A 130 12.43 6.23 -0.99
CA THR A 130 11.88 4.93 -0.59
C THR A 130 10.82 4.44 -1.59
N THR A 131 10.04 5.35 -2.14
CA THR A 131 9.06 5.05 -3.18
C THR A 131 9.76 4.92 -4.54
N ALA A 132 10.69 5.79 -4.89
CA ALA A 132 11.40 5.81 -6.17
C ALA A 132 12.28 4.56 -6.39
N ASN A 133 13.02 4.11 -5.39
CA ASN A 133 13.88 2.92 -5.49
C ASN A 133 13.09 1.63 -5.78
N LEU A 134 11.84 1.56 -5.34
CA LEU A 134 10.96 0.43 -5.64
C LEU A 134 10.63 0.36 -7.15
N TYR A 135 10.77 1.47 -7.87
CA TYR A 135 10.29 1.66 -9.24
C TYR A 135 11.38 1.74 -10.31
N ALA A 136 12.65 1.77 -9.93
CA ALA A 136 13.76 1.86 -10.87
C ALA A 136 13.74 0.76 -11.95
N HIS A 137 13.12 -0.38 -11.63
CA HIS A 137 12.97 -1.52 -12.54
C HIS A 137 11.72 -1.49 -13.43
N LEU A 138 10.72 -0.64 -13.12
CA LEU A 138 9.46 -0.55 -13.89
C LEU A 138 9.43 0.59 -14.91
N ASP A 139 10.48 1.41 -14.96
CA ASP A 139 10.53 2.70 -15.64
C ASP A 139 10.72 2.62 -17.18
N VAL A 140 11.06 1.46 -17.74
CA VAL A 140 11.31 1.32 -19.19
C VAL A 140 10.03 1.55 -20.02
N ASN A 141 8.89 1.03 -19.57
CA ASN A 141 7.62 1.20 -20.27
C ASN A 141 7.08 2.64 -20.16
N SER A 142 7.35 3.29 -19.04
CA SER A 142 6.99 4.70 -18.81
C SER A 142 7.79 5.64 -19.71
N LYS A 143 9.08 5.37 -19.95
CA LYS A 143 9.92 6.14 -20.87
C LYS A 143 9.47 6.02 -22.32
N LYS A 144 9.05 4.81 -22.73
CA LYS A 144 8.52 4.60 -24.08
C LYS A 144 7.20 5.37 -24.26
N ALA A 145 6.26 5.28 -23.33
CA ALA A 145 5.01 6.04 -23.39
C ALA A 145 5.24 7.56 -23.39
N SER A 146 6.23 8.05 -22.65
CA SER A 146 6.61 9.47 -22.65
C SER A 146 7.22 9.89 -23.99
N ALA A 147 8.05 9.06 -24.61
CA ALA A 147 8.60 9.31 -25.94
C ALA A 147 7.50 9.34 -27.00
N ASP A 148 6.57 8.39 -26.98
CA ASP A 148 5.44 8.34 -27.90
C ASP A 148 4.53 9.58 -27.74
N ALA A 149 4.28 10.00 -26.49
CA ALA A 149 3.53 11.23 -26.20
C ALA A 149 4.21 12.50 -26.73
N LEU A 150 5.56 12.59 -26.61
CA LEU A 150 6.33 13.69 -27.16
C LEU A 150 6.30 13.70 -28.69
N VAL A 151 6.47 12.56 -29.33
CA VAL A 151 6.37 12.43 -30.80
C VAL A 151 4.99 12.89 -31.28
N ASN A 152 3.92 12.47 -30.61
CA ASN A 152 2.56 12.87 -30.94
C ASN A 152 2.29 14.36 -30.68
N ALA A 153 2.82 14.92 -29.59
CA ALA A 153 2.65 16.33 -29.25
C ALA A 153 3.42 17.27 -30.19
N LEU A 154 4.60 16.86 -30.63
CA LEU A 154 5.46 17.64 -31.50
C LEU A 154 5.09 17.51 -32.97
N LYS A 155 4.09 16.71 -33.35
CA LYS A 155 3.63 16.51 -34.73
C LYS A 155 4.80 16.39 -35.72
N PHE A 156 5.79 15.55 -35.43
CA PHE A 156 6.79 15.15 -36.41
C PHE A 156 6.12 14.26 -37.47
N THR A 157 5.04 14.77 -38.08
CA THR A 157 4.35 14.11 -39.19
C THR A 157 4.93 14.59 -40.49
N ASP A 158 5.65 13.71 -41.14
CA ASP A 158 5.77 13.55 -42.59
C ASP A 158 6.05 14.80 -43.45
N THR A 159 7.32 15.24 -43.43
CA THR A 159 7.91 15.99 -44.54
C THR A 159 8.53 15.08 -45.61
N LYS A 160 8.15 13.79 -45.69
CA LYS A 160 8.72 12.82 -46.63
C LYS A 160 7.81 12.32 -47.73
N LYS A 161 6.58 12.87 -47.92
CA LYS A 161 5.67 12.39 -48.97
C LYS A 161 5.37 13.41 -50.07
N GLU A 162 5.91 14.65 -50.03
CA GLU A 162 5.62 15.64 -51.09
C GLU A 162 6.70 15.77 -52.17
N ASN A 163 7.84 15.05 -52.09
CA ASN A 163 8.89 15.20 -53.11
C ASN A 163 8.99 14.03 -54.12
N GLU A 164 8.07 13.08 -54.14
CA GLU A 164 8.10 11.99 -55.15
C GLU A 164 7.04 12.12 -56.26
N GLU A 165 6.11 13.07 -56.18
CA GLU A 165 5.10 13.28 -57.26
C GLU A 165 5.44 14.36 -58.30
N SER A 166 6.54 15.08 -58.14
CA SER A 166 6.91 16.17 -59.07
C SER A 166 7.96 15.83 -60.13
N THR A 167 8.41 14.57 -60.22
CA THR A 167 9.45 14.17 -61.20
C THR A 167 9.04 13.18 -62.29
N SER A 168 7.73 12.85 -62.41
CA SER A 168 7.28 11.89 -63.42
C SER A 168 6.45 12.45 -64.58
N SER A 169 6.45 13.79 -64.82
CA SER A 169 5.67 14.40 -65.91
C SER A 169 6.47 15.25 -66.90
N SER A 170 7.75 14.89 -67.16
CA SER A 170 8.55 15.58 -68.21
C SER A 170 9.43 14.63 -69.01
N SER A 171 8.83 13.67 -69.74
CA SER A 171 9.55 12.96 -70.81
C SER A 171 8.55 12.22 -71.70
N GLN A 172 7.78 12.95 -72.47
CA GLN A 172 7.23 12.51 -73.77
C GLN A 172 6.86 13.72 -74.62
N LYS A 173 7.80 14.17 -75.43
CA LYS A 173 7.59 14.67 -76.78
C LYS A 173 8.89 14.67 -77.49
#